data_9e5f2b2f1590f8589182608b3797e679
#
_entry.id   9e5f2b2f1590f8589182608b3797e679
#
_cell.length_a   1.000
_cell.length_b   1.000
_cell.length_c   1.000
_cell.angle_alpha   90.00
_cell.angle_beta   90.00
_cell.angle_gamma   90.00
#
_symmetry.space_group_name_H-M   'P 1'
#
loop_
_entity.id
_entity.type
_entity.pdbx_description
1 polymer ?
#
loop_
_entity_poly.entity_id
_entity_poly.type
_entity_poly.pdbx_seq_one_letter_code
_entity_poly.pdbx_strand_id
1 'polypeptide(L)'
;QIISDALDKLNYKENKVAKILANGQTEFVGVLIPSLSMNYYSEMLNQILASYEKYGYKFLVFAGNGHDETEHRYIQELMSYKIEGLIVLSHTLSSRELSDLQIPVVAIEREDQFVSSVNTDNYLGAYEATSLLIHNHCDVLIHLNSPTKENVPAYRRLAGFQDACVKAGVPHKVIIRDFGLSYQEAAAPLQEIFDNIEQKYAGQKKGIFLSNDDHANILLNLLIRKYHTLPDDYELIGFDGAPISEQAIYPISTVGQQIDQIADEAVSLLVSQMQERKKRHPVPLAEPVHKTVPPLLIRRQTTT
;
A
#
# COMPACT_ATOMS: atom_id res chain seq x y z
N GLN A 1 21.44 -40.06 -3.69
CA GLN A 1 20.43 -41.08 -3.36
C GLN A 1 20.77 -41.75 -2.03
N ILE A 2 21.97 -42.37 -1.81
CA ILE A 2 22.35 -43.04 -0.56
C ILE A 2 22.31 -42.13 0.67
N ILE A 3 22.79 -40.89 0.54
CA ILE A 3 22.78 -39.88 1.64
C ILE A 3 21.34 -39.49 1.97
N SER A 4 20.51 -39.25 0.98
CA SER A 4 19.08 -38.91 1.16
C SER A 4 18.34 -40.04 1.88
N ASP A 5 18.54 -41.28 1.45
CA ASP A 5 17.92 -42.47 2.05
C ASP A 5 18.38 -42.70 3.50
N ALA A 6 19.63 -42.35 3.81
CA ALA A 6 20.18 -42.43 5.16
C ALA A 6 19.59 -41.36 6.09
N LEU A 7 19.44 -40.13 5.59
CA LEU A 7 18.80 -39.02 6.33
C LEU A 7 17.33 -39.31 6.64
N ASP A 8 16.61 -39.90 5.69
CA ASP A 8 15.20 -40.30 5.87
C ASP A 8 15.07 -41.42 6.91
N LYS A 9 15.96 -42.44 6.86
CA LYS A 9 15.98 -43.52 7.83
C LYS A 9 16.32 -43.07 9.26
N LEU A 10 17.14 -42.03 9.39
CA LEU A 10 17.53 -41.43 10.67
C LEU A 10 16.51 -40.37 11.16
N ASN A 11 15.48 -40.10 10.40
CA ASN A 11 14.54 -38.99 10.65
C ASN A 11 15.28 -37.66 10.92
N TYR A 12 16.41 -37.48 10.20
CA TYR A 12 17.25 -36.31 10.37
C TYR A 12 16.56 -35.08 9.81
N LYS A 13 16.27 -34.11 10.68
CA LYS A 13 15.82 -32.78 10.28
C LYS A 13 17.03 -31.84 10.29
N GLU A 14 17.32 -31.25 9.13
CA GLU A 14 18.38 -30.25 9.02
C GLU A 14 18.16 -29.13 10.04
N ASN A 15 19.18 -28.88 10.87
CA ASN A 15 19.16 -27.72 11.77
C ASN A 15 19.50 -26.46 10.96
N LYS A 16 18.46 -25.72 10.55
CA LYS A 16 18.61 -24.50 9.75
C LYS A 16 19.42 -23.42 10.47
N VAL A 17 19.35 -23.35 11.81
CA VAL A 17 20.16 -22.39 12.61
C VAL A 17 21.65 -22.75 12.52
N ALA A 18 22.00 -24.03 12.65
CA ALA A 18 23.38 -24.47 12.50
C ALA A 18 23.92 -24.20 11.08
N LYS A 19 23.09 -24.37 10.06
CA LYS A 19 23.44 -24.03 8.66
C LYS A 19 23.69 -22.54 8.47
N ILE A 20 22.85 -21.69 9.05
CA ILE A 20 23.01 -20.22 9.05
C ILE A 20 24.37 -19.86 9.70
N LEU A 21 24.68 -20.44 10.86
CA LEU A 21 25.94 -20.18 11.55
C LEU A 21 27.16 -20.61 10.74
N ALA A 22 27.06 -21.75 10.03
CA ALA A 22 28.13 -22.27 9.19
C ALA A 22 28.36 -21.47 7.92
N ASN A 23 27.29 -21.03 7.25
CA ASN A 23 27.33 -20.38 5.94
C ASN A 23 27.34 -18.85 6.02
N GLY A 24 26.99 -18.27 7.18
CA GLY A 24 26.89 -16.82 7.38
C GLY A 24 25.72 -16.16 6.63
N GLN A 25 24.84 -16.96 6.01
CA GLN A 25 23.66 -16.48 5.27
C GLN A 25 22.39 -16.88 6.00
N THR A 26 21.55 -15.90 6.30
CA THR A 26 20.32 -16.11 7.05
C THR A 26 19.12 -16.45 6.17
N GLU A 27 19.16 -15.99 4.92
CA GLU A 27 18.03 -16.03 3.99
C GLU A 27 16.78 -15.30 4.55
N PHE A 28 16.99 -14.36 5.47
CA PHE A 28 15.94 -13.55 6.04
C PHE A 28 15.79 -12.22 5.30
N VAL A 29 14.55 -11.88 4.99
CA VAL A 29 14.12 -10.56 4.49
C VAL A 29 13.24 -9.92 5.54
N GLY A 30 13.55 -8.69 5.93
CA GLY A 30 12.70 -7.88 6.78
C GLY A 30 11.54 -7.29 5.98
N VAL A 31 10.38 -7.17 6.59
CA VAL A 31 9.24 -6.42 6.05
C VAL A 31 8.70 -5.51 7.13
N LEU A 32 8.70 -4.20 6.87
CA LEU A 32 8.16 -3.19 7.77
C LEU A 32 6.92 -2.56 7.15
N ILE A 33 5.77 -2.75 7.79
CA ILE A 33 4.47 -2.25 7.34
C ILE A 33 3.87 -1.26 8.35
N PRO A 34 3.01 -0.32 7.92
CA PRO A 34 2.36 0.59 8.85
C PRO A 34 1.35 -0.10 9.77
N SER A 35 0.47 -0.92 9.21
CA SER A 35 -0.60 -1.57 9.98
C SER A 35 -1.16 -2.77 9.22
N LEU A 36 -1.61 -3.78 9.95
CA LEU A 36 -2.37 -4.91 9.39
C LEU A 36 -3.89 -4.67 9.37
N SER A 37 -4.35 -3.58 9.97
CA SER A 37 -5.77 -3.25 10.05
C SER A 37 -6.33 -2.66 8.75
N MET A 38 -5.45 -2.19 7.85
CA MET A 38 -5.82 -1.67 6.53
C MET A 38 -5.67 -2.76 5.48
N ASN A 39 -6.69 -2.95 4.67
CA ASN A 39 -6.76 -4.06 3.70
C ASN A 39 -5.65 -4.02 2.64
N TYR A 40 -5.22 -2.82 2.22
CA TYR A 40 -4.10 -2.67 1.29
C TYR A 40 -2.80 -3.29 1.83
N TYR A 41 -2.43 -2.98 3.08
CA TYR A 41 -1.17 -3.47 3.64
C TYR A 41 -1.20 -4.96 3.94
N SER A 42 -2.33 -5.49 4.39
CA SER A 42 -2.48 -6.93 4.62
C SER A 42 -2.45 -7.72 3.32
N GLU A 43 -3.09 -7.22 2.25
CA GLU A 43 -3.04 -7.87 0.94
C GLU A 43 -1.64 -7.78 0.32
N MET A 44 -0.98 -6.61 0.39
CA MET A 44 0.40 -6.47 -0.06
C MET A 44 1.33 -7.46 0.66
N LEU A 45 1.17 -7.60 1.97
CA LEU A 45 1.95 -8.57 2.74
C LEU A 45 1.67 -10.00 2.28
N ASN A 46 0.41 -10.39 2.03
CA ASN A 46 0.07 -11.70 1.49
C ASN A 46 0.81 -12.00 0.19
N GLN A 47 0.84 -11.04 -0.74
CA GLN A 47 1.54 -11.19 -2.02
C GLN A 47 3.07 -11.27 -1.84
N ILE A 48 3.65 -10.47 -0.94
CA ILE A 48 5.08 -10.55 -0.60
C ILE A 48 5.41 -11.93 -0.03
N LEU A 49 4.63 -12.43 0.93
CA LEU A 49 4.87 -13.74 1.56
C LEU A 49 4.72 -14.90 0.58
N ALA A 50 3.80 -14.81 -0.38
CA ALA A 50 3.62 -15.82 -1.42
C ALA A 50 4.88 -15.99 -2.30
N SER A 51 5.73 -14.98 -2.39
CA SER A 51 6.99 -15.04 -3.12
C SER A 51 8.02 -16.03 -2.54
N TYR A 52 7.78 -16.56 -1.31
CA TYR A 52 8.60 -17.63 -0.72
C TYR A 52 8.73 -18.84 -1.64
N GLU A 53 7.66 -19.25 -2.29
CA GLU A 53 7.67 -20.40 -3.21
C GLU A 53 8.62 -20.18 -4.41
N LYS A 54 8.78 -18.94 -4.84
CA LYS A 54 9.63 -18.57 -5.98
C LYS A 54 11.10 -18.38 -5.60
N TYR A 55 11.38 -17.77 -4.45
CA TYR A 55 12.71 -17.32 -4.08
C TYR A 55 13.33 -18.00 -2.86
N GLY A 56 12.51 -18.62 -2.01
CA GLY A 56 12.97 -19.36 -0.82
C GLY A 56 13.40 -18.50 0.36
N TYR A 57 13.28 -17.16 0.29
CA TYR A 57 13.60 -16.28 1.41
C TYR A 57 12.49 -16.31 2.47
N LYS A 58 12.90 -16.24 3.72
CA LYS A 58 12.01 -16.20 4.88
C LYS A 58 11.78 -14.75 5.29
N PHE A 59 10.55 -14.39 5.64
CA PHE A 59 10.19 -13.04 5.98
C PHE A 59 10.03 -12.85 7.49
N LEU A 60 10.65 -11.79 8.02
CA LEU A 60 10.45 -11.28 9.37
C LEU A 60 9.63 -9.99 9.26
N VAL A 61 8.39 -10.02 9.76
CA VAL A 61 7.41 -8.95 9.56
C VAL A 61 7.19 -8.19 10.86
N PHE A 62 7.27 -6.86 10.79
CA PHE A 62 6.92 -5.96 11.89
C PHE A 62 5.93 -4.90 11.42
N ALA A 63 4.94 -4.59 12.27
CA ALA A 63 3.95 -3.55 12.06
C ALA A 63 4.19 -2.38 13.02
N GLY A 64 4.60 -1.23 12.48
CA GLY A 64 5.06 -0.07 13.26
C GLY A 64 3.94 0.84 13.79
N ASN A 65 2.73 0.70 13.27
CA ASN A 65 1.55 1.52 13.61
C ASN A 65 1.79 3.04 13.49
N GLY A 66 2.71 3.45 12.61
CA GLY A 66 3.03 4.86 12.38
C GLY A 66 3.78 5.55 13.53
N HIS A 67 4.37 4.79 14.45
CA HIS A 67 5.14 5.33 15.57
C HIS A 67 6.63 5.25 15.32
N ASP A 68 7.28 6.41 15.24
CA ASP A 68 8.69 6.59 14.90
C ASP A 68 9.63 5.77 15.79
N GLU A 69 9.55 5.91 17.12
CA GLU A 69 10.38 5.18 18.08
C GLU A 69 10.18 3.65 17.97
N THR A 70 8.97 3.22 17.68
CA THR A 70 8.64 1.80 17.51
C THR A 70 9.29 1.25 16.25
N GLU A 71 9.23 1.97 15.14
CA GLU A 71 9.82 1.54 13.88
C GLU A 71 11.33 1.51 13.93
N HIS A 72 11.98 2.50 14.57
CA HIS A 72 13.42 2.46 14.81
C HIS A 72 13.85 1.22 15.60
N ARG A 73 13.12 0.88 16.67
CA ARG A 73 13.40 -0.33 17.46
C ARG A 73 13.21 -1.59 16.63
N TYR A 74 12.19 -1.65 15.76
CA TYR A 74 11.95 -2.81 14.91
C TYR A 74 13.02 -2.97 13.83
N ILE A 75 13.53 -1.88 13.28
CA ILE A 75 14.69 -1.94 12.37
C ILE A 75 15.92 -2.50 13.10
N GLN A 76 16.20 -2.05 14.32
CA GLN A 76 17.32 -2.59 15.12
C GLN A 76 17.12 -4.09 15.38
N GLU A 77 15.91 -4.52 15.70
CA GLU A 77 15.58 -5.93 15.90
C GLU A 77 15.80 -6.74 14.61
N LEU A 78 15.29 -6.28 13.49
CA LEU A 78 15.51 -6.90 12.17
C LEU A 78 17.00 -7.02 11.85
N MET A 79 17.79 -5.97 12.09
CA MET A 79 19.24 -5.99 11.86
C MET A 79 19.96 -6.97 12.78
N SER A 80 19.46 -7.18 14.01
CA SER A 80 20.00 -8.18 14.95
C SER A 80 19.85 -9.62 14.43
N TYR A 81 18.77 -9.90 13.68
CA TYR A 81 18.56 -11.16 12.97
C TYR A 81 19.40 -11.30 11.69
N LYS A 82 20.23 -10.30 11.38
CA LYS A 82 21.08 -10.26 10.16
C LYS A 82 20.25 -10.48 8.90
N ILE A 83 19.19 -9.72 8.73
CA ILE A 83 18.42 -9.72 7.48
C ILE A 83 19.32 -9.35 6.31
N GLU A 84 19.10 -9.98 5.16
CA GLU A 84 19.88 -9.77 3.94
C GLU A 84 19.31 -8.65 3.05
N GLY A 85 18.05 -8.29 3.28
CA GLY A 85 17.35 -7.22 2.60
C GLY A 85 16.10 -6.79 3.37
N LEU A 86 15.52 -5.66 2.98
CA LEU A 86 14.38 -5.06 3.66
C LEU A 86 13.37 -4.52 2.65
N ILE A 87 12.08 -4.84 2.85
CA ILE A 87 10.95 -4.20 2.16
C ILE A 87 10.26 -3.26 3.15
N VAL A 88 10.02 -2.01 2.75
CA VAL A 88 9.41 -0.99 3.60
C VAL A 88 8.18 -0.39 2.93
N LEU A 89 7.03 -0.49 3.62
CA LEU A 89 5.78 0.16 3.23
C LEU A 89 5.47 1.38 4.11
N SER A 90 6.16 1.53 5.24
CA SER A 90 5.99 2.66 6.14
C SER A 90 6.69 3.92 5.60
N HIS A 91 6.14 5.09 5.96
CA HIS A 91 6.72 6.41 5.64
C HIS A 91 7.26 7.15 6.87
N THR A 92 7.34 6.48 8.03
CA THR A 92 7.78 7.08 9.29
C THR A 92 9.28 7.35 9.26
N LEU A 93 10.08 6.31 8.95
CA LEU A 93 11.52 6.44 8.79
C LEU A 93 11.88 7.18 7.48
N SER A 94 12.90 8.01 7.52
CA SER A 94 13.40 8.66 6.31
C SER A 94 14.13 7.67 5.40
N SER A 95 14.11 7.93 4.11
CA SER A 95 14.84 7.10 3.13
C SER A 95 16.35 7.15 3.33
N ARG A 96 16.86 8.24 3.88
CA ARG A 96 18.29 8.36 4.22
C ARG A 96 18.66 7.38 5.35
N GLU A 97 17.89 7.35 6.42
CA GLU A 97 18.09 6.37 7.51
C GLU A 97 18.02 4.93 7.00
N LEU A 98 17.11 4.64 6.08
CA LEU A 98 17.00 3.32 5.45
C LEU A 98 18.25 3.00 4.60
N SER A 99 18.80 3.95 3.87
CA SER A 99 20.03 3.75 3.07
C SER A 99 21.26 3.55 3.95
N ASP A 100 21.29 4.15 5.13
CA ASP A 100 22.39 4.03 6.09
C ASP A 100 22.50 2.62 6.72
N LEU A 101 21.47 1.76 6.56
CA LEU A 101 21.49 0.35 6.99
C LEU A 101 22.52 -0.50 6.22
N GLN A 102 23.00 -0.01 5.08
CA GLN A 102 24.00 -0.71 4.24
C GLN A 102 23.60 -2.12 3.79
N ILE A 103 22.30 -2.38 3.70
CA ILE A 103 21.70 -3.56 3.08
C ILE A 103 20.78 -3.12 1.92
N PRO A 104 20.44 -4.02 0.98
CA PRO A 104 19.43 -3.73 -0.01
C PRO A 104 18.08 -3.37 0.63
N VAL A 105 17.50 -2.24 0.23
CA VAL A 105 16.18 -1.78 0.67
C VAL A 105 15.34 -1.45 -0.55
N VAL A 106 14.14 -1.99 -0.60
CA VAL A 106 13.12 -1.62 -1.58
C VAL A 106 11.90 -1.10 -0.83
N ALA A 107 11.51 0.13 -1.14
CA ALA A 107 10.31 0.75 -0.60
C ALA A 107 9.13 0.59 -1.56
N ILE A 108 7.92 0.57 -1.01
CA ILE A 108 6.68 0.65 -1.78
C ILE A 108 6.05 2.01 -1.50
N GLU A 109 5.58 2.69 -2.56
CA GLU A 109 5.02 4.05 -2.49
C GLU A 109 6.00 5.08 -1.89
N ARG A 110 7.25 5.03 -2.32
CA ARG A 110 8.29 6.00 -1.96
C ARG A 110 9.18 6.27 -3.17
N GLU A 111 9.48 7.53 -3.42
CA GLU A 111 10.33 7.93 -4.55
C GLU A 111 11.30 9.03 -4.11
N ASP A 112 12.58 8.65 -3.98
CA ASP A 112 13.67 9.57 -3.67
C ASP A 112 15.04 9.01 -4.10
N GLN A 113 16.10 9.79 -3.90
CA GLN A 113 17.45 9.41 -4.33
C GLN A 113 18.19 8.41 -3.42
N PHE A 114 17.54 7.88 -2.36
CA PHE A 114 18.26 7.10 -1.34
C PHE A 114 17.96 5.60 -1.41
N VAL A 115 16.74 5.21 -1.73
CA VAL A 115 16.32 3.80 -1.77
C VAL A 115 15.55 3.47 -3.04
N SER A 116 15.70 2.24 -3.51
CA SER A 116 14.90 1.74 -4.63
C SER A 116 13.43 1.64 -4.25
N SER A 117 12.53 1.82 -5.22
CA SER A 117 11.10 1.75 -4.95
C SER A 117 10.28 1.16 -6.09
N VAL A 118 9.10 0.67 -5.71
CA VAL A 118 8.03 0.31 -6.65
C VAL A 118 6.78 1.10 -6.27
N ASN A 119 6.25 1.89 -7.19
CA ASN A 119 5.19 2.85 -6.95
C ASN A 119 4.03 2.64 -7.94
N THR A 120 2.86 3.14 -7.58
CA THR A 120 1.72 3.31 -8.50
C THR A 120 1.79 4.69 -9.16
N ASP A 121 1.29 4.83 -10.39
CA ASP A 121 1.00 6.16 -10.94
C ASP A 121 -0.25 6.75 -10.27
N ASN A 122 -0.03 7.32 -9.10
CA ASN A 122 -1.08 7.89 -8.26
C ASN A 122 -1.81 9.07 -8.92
N TYR A 123 -1.09 9.86 -9.75
CA TYR A 123 -1.70 10.96 -10.48
C TYR A 123 -2.69 10.44 -11.52
N LEU A 124 -2.27 9.49 -12.36
CA LEU A 124 -3.10 8.92 -13.42
C LEU A 124 -4.35 8.27 -12.82
N GLY A 125 -4.19 7.45 -11.77
CA GLY A 125 -5.31 6.77 -11.11
C GLY A 125 -6.36 7.74 -10.58
N ALA A 126 -5.92 8.80 -9.89
CA ALA A 126 -6.81 9.83 -9.37
C ALA A 126 -7.49 10.65 -10.49
N TYR A 127 -6.74 10.96 -11.55
CA TYR A 127 -7.29 11.66 -12.70
C TYR A 127 -8.39 10.84 -13.41
N GLU A 128 -8.17 9.54 -13.60
CA GLU A 128 -9.14 8.63 -14.21
C GLU A 128 -10.39 8.44 -13.34
N ALA A 129 -10.21 8.22 -12.02
CA ALA A 129 -11.32 8.12 -11.07
C ALA A 129 -12.19 9.38 -11.08
N THR A 130 -11.56 10.54 -11.05
CA THR A 130 -12.25 11.84 -11.08
C THR A 130 -12.96 12.06 -12.41
N SER A 131 -12.32 11.69 -13.52
CA SER A 131 -12.90 11.79 -14.86
C SER A 131 -14.15 10.93 -15.01
N LEU A 132 -14.20 9.75 -14.36
CA LEU A 132 -15.42 8.93 -14.33
C LEU A 132 -16.57 9.63 -13.60
N LEU A 133 -16.32 10.23 -12.43
CA LEU A 133 -17.34 10.98 -11.69
C LEU A 133 -17.85 12.20 -12.47
N ILE A 134 -16.97 12.87 -13.21
CA ILE A 134 -17.35 13.98 -14.12
C ILE A 134 -18.23 13.44 -15.25
N HIS A 135 -17.84 12.35 -15.88
CA HIS A 135 -18.61 11.71 -16.96
C HIS A 135 -20.02 11.29 -16.50
N ASN A 136 -20.15 10.87 -15.26
CA ASN A 136 -21.41 10.47 -14.65
C ASN A 136 -22.24 11.66 -14.17
N HIS A 137 -21.88 12.89 -14.54
CA HIS A 137 -22.61 14.13 -14.25
C HIS A 137 -22.86 14.40 -12.76
N CYS A 138 -21.86 14.15 -11.92
CA CYS A 138 -21.91 14.60 -10.53
C CYS A 138 -21.83 16.14 -10.48
N ASP A 139 -22.73 16.76 -9.71
CA ASP A 139 -22.83 18.22 -9.58
C ASP A 139 -21.66 18.81 -8.78
N VAL A 140 -21.14 18.02 -7.84
CA VAL A 140 -20.00 18.36 -6.99
C VAL A 140 -19.10 17.15 -6.77
N LEU A 141 -17.80 17.39 -6.81
CA LEU A 141 -16.80 16.35 -6.55
C LEU A 141 -16.08 16.63 -5.22
N ILE A 142 -15.92 15.59 -4.42
CA ILE A 142 -15.30 15.69 -3.10
C ILE A 142 -14.21 14.64 -2.99
N HIS A 143 -12.97 15.07 -2.70
CA HIS A 143 -11.87 14.16 -2.42
C HIS A 143 -11.54 14.15 -0.93
N LEU A 144 -11.60 12.95 -0.33
CA LEU A 144 -11.25 12.72 1.06
C LEU A 144 -9.86 12.06 1.13
N ASN A 145 -8.92 12.74 1.78
CA ASN A 145 -7.54 12.24 1.90
C ASN A 145 -6.99 12.43 3.32
N SER A 146 -6.10 11.53 3.73
CA SER A 146 -5.29 11.71 4.92
C SER A 146 -4.14 12.70 4.66
N PRO A 147 -3.61 13.37 5.69
CA PRO A 147 -2.39 14.17 5.55
C PRO A 147 -1.26 13.32 4.96
N THR A 148 -0.73 13.76 3.84
CA THR A 148 0.34 13.05 3.14
C THR A 148 1.43 14.05 2.78
N LYS A 149 2.71 13.71 3.00
CA LYS A 149 3.83 14.57 2.64
C LYS A 149 3.97 14.65 1.12
N GLU A 150 4.38 15.81 0.60
CA GLU A 150 4.51 16.05 -0.85
C GLU A 150 5.49 15.10 -1.56
N ASN A 151 6.49 14.61 -0.84
CA ASN A 151 7.49 13.66 -1.35
C ASN A 151 7.02 12.20 -1.33
N VAL A 152 5.78 11.92 -0.89
CA VAL A 152 5.19 10.58 -0.94
C VAL A 152 4.35 10.48 -2.22
N PRO A 153 4.53 9.46 -3.07
CA PRO A 153 3.81 9.32 -4.34
C PRO A 153 2.28 9.46 -4.24
N ALA A 154 1.69 8.96 -3.15
CA ALA A 154 0.25 9.07 -2.87
C ALA A 154 -0.25 10.53 -2.79
N TYR A 155 0.62 11.52 -2.49
CA TYR A 155 0.26 12.94 -2.54
C TYR A 155 -0.21 13.38 -3.93
N ARG A 156 0.29 12.75 -4.99
CA ARG A 156 -0.08 13.07 -6.38
C ARG A 156 -1.55 12.75 -6.71
N ARG A 157 -2.26 11.99 -5.86
CA ARG A 157 -3.72 11.80 -5.96
C ARG A 157 -4.46 13.11 -5.88
N LEU A 158 -3.98 14.05 -5.04
CA LEU A 158 -4.56 15.40 -4.93
C LEU A 158 -4.47 16.17 -6.25
N ALA A 159 -3.28 16.15 -6.87
CA ALA A 159 -3.05 16.84 -8.14
C ALA A 159 -3.92 16.24 -9.27
N GLY A 160 -3.95 14.90 -9.38
CA GLY A 160 -4.79 14.22 -10.38
C GLY A 160 -6.28 14.56 -10.25
N PHE A 161 -6.79 14.58 -9.00
CA PHE A 161 -8.16 15.00 -8.72
C PHE A 161 -8.43 16.47 -9.11
N GLN A 162 -7.56 17.39 -8.65
CA GLN A 162 -7.73 18.82 -8.89
C GLN A 162 -7.64 19.16 -10.37
N ASP A 163 -6.66 18.62 -11.08
CA ASP A 163 -6.48 18.88 -12.52
C ASP A 163 -7.67 18.41 -13.36
N ALA A 164 -8.22 17.23 -13.06
CA ALA A 164 -9.43 16.75 -13.73
C ALA A 164 -10.63 17.67 -13.47
N CYS A 165 -10.84 18.10 -12.22
CA CYS A 165 -11.93 19.00 -11.86
C CYS A 165 -11.79 20.39 -12.52
N VAL A 166 -10.60 20.98 -12.48
CA VAL A 166 -10.32 22.29 -13.07
C VAL A 166 -10.52 22.27 -14.58
N LYS A 167 -10.00 21.23 -15.24
CA LYS A 167 -10.14 21.05 -16.69
C LYS A 167 -11.60 20.95 -17.13
N ALA A 168 -12.43 20.30 -16.32
CA ALA A 168 -13.87 20.13 -16.62
C ALA A 168 -14.73 21.29 -16.11
N GLY A 169 -14.22 22.20 -15.27
CA GLY A 169 -14.97 23.30 -14.67
C GLY A 169 -16.02 22.85 -13.65
N VAL A 170 -15.83 21.67 -13.02
CA VAL A 170 -16.80 21.12 -12.05
C VAL A 170 -16.49 21.63 -10.65
N PRO A 171 -17.52 22.05 -9.86
CA PRO A 171 -17.37 22.39 -8.46
C PRO A 171 -16.73 21.24 -7.68
N HIS A 172 -15.70 21.53 -6.90
CA HIS A 172 -15.01 20.48 -6.16
C HIS A 172 -14.49 20.95 -4.81
N LYS A 173 -14.21 19.99 -3.93
CA LYS A 173 -13.66 20.19 -2.60
C LYS A 173 -12.66 19.09 -2.25
N VAL A 174 -11.51 19.48 -1.72
CA VAL A 174 -10.59 18.56 -1.05
C VAL A 174 -10.77 18.70 0.46
N ILE A 175 -10.88 17.59 1.16
CA ILE A 175 -10.95 17.52 2.62
C ILE A 175 -9.77 16.66 3.08
N ILE A 176 -8.84 17.29 3.78
CA ILE A 176 -7.70 16.61 4.40
C ILE A 176 -8.00 16.42 5.88
N ARG A 177 -8.08 15.18 6.31
CA ARG A 177 -8.33 14.81 7.71
C ARG A 177 -7.51 13.58 8.08
N ASP A 178 -6.98 13.55 9.28
CA ASP A 178 -6.36 12.33 9.80
C ASP A 178 -7.46 11.32 10.14
N PHE A 179 -7.37 10.16 9.48
CA PHE A 179 -8.30 9.04 9.67
C PHE A 179 -7.64 7.89 10.45
N GLY A 180 -6.36 8.04 10.84
CA GLY A 180 -5.61 6.96 11.48
C GLY A 180 -5.36 5.76 10.56
N LEU A 181 -5.03 4.61 11.17
CA LEU A 181 -4.69 3.36 10.48
C LEU A 181 -5.63 2.20 10.83
N SER A 182 -6.80 2.51 11.38
CA SER A 182 -7.80 1.52 11.77
C SER A 182 -9.23 2.02 11.55
N TYR A 183 -10.18 1.08 11.48
CA TYR A 183 -11.62 1.40 11.43
C TYR A 183 -12.06 2.29 12.60
N GLN A 184 -11.58 1.99 13.81
CA GLN A 184 -11.97 2.71 15.03
C GLN A 184 -11.55 4.18 14.98
N GLU A 185 -10.38 4.47 14.42
CA GLU A 185 -9.89 5.85 14.28
C GLU A 185 -10.62 6.59 13.14
N ALA A 186 -10.93 5.91 12.03
CA ALA A 186 -11.54 6.52 10.86
C ALA A 186 -13.05 6.77 11.00
N ALA A 187 -13.77 5.96 11.79
CA ALA A 187 -15.22 5.95 11.82
C ALA A 187 -15.84 7.30 12.25
N ALA A 188 -15.35 7.90 13.33
CA ALA A 188 -15.90 9.17 13.83
C ALA A 188 -15.60 10.38 12.91
N PRO A 189 -14.36 10.58 12.42
CA PRO A 189 -14.07 11.61 11.44
C PRO A 189 -14.89 11.48 10.14
N LEU A 190 -15.08 10.26 9.63
CA LEU A 190 -15.88 10.03 8.43
C LEU A 190 -17.36 10.28 8.67
N GLN A 191 -17.91 9.95 9.84
CA GLN A 191 -19.28 10.30 10.21
C GLN A 191 -19.49 11.82 10.22
N GLU A 192 -18.58 12.58 10.86
CA GLU A 192 -18.63 14.05 10.89
C GLU A 192 -18.62 14.64 9.48
N ILE A 193 -17.70 14.14 8.62
CA ILE A 193 -17.61 14.58 7.22
C ILE A 193 -18.88 14.23 6.45
N PHE A 194 -19.43 13.04 6.63
CA PHE A 194 -20.67 12.60 6.00
C PHE A 194 -21.84 13.53 6.34
N ASP A 195 -22.02 13.85 7.63
CA ASP A 195 -23.09 14.75 8.09
C ASP A 195 -22.94 16.15 7.50
N ASN A 196 -21.71 16.67 7.40
CA ASN A 196 -21.42 17.95 6.77
C ASN A 196 -21.72 17.95 5.25
N ILE A 197 -21.38 16.86 4.54
CA ILE A 197 -21.68 16.70 3.11
C ILE A 197 -23.19 16.69 2.89
N GLU A 198 -23.92 15.93 3.67
CA GLU A 198 -25.38 15.84 3.62
C GLU A 198 -26.06 17.21 3.77
N GLN A 199 -25.62 17.99 4.74
CA GLN A 199 -26.16 19.31 4.97
C GLN A 199 -25.79 20.30 3.87
N LYS A 200 -24.52 20.30 3.44
CA LYS A 200 -24.02 21.34 2.53
C LYS A 200 -24.42 21.12 1.08
N TYR A 201 -24.52 19.87 0.65
CA TYR A 201 -24.77 19.52 -0.75
C TYR A 201 -26.11 18.80 -0.95
N ALA A 202 -27.11 19.16 -0.13
CA ALA A 202 -28.46 18.63 -0.25
C ALA A 202 -29.05 18.89 -1.65
N GLY A 203 -29.64 17.86 -2.26
CA GLY A 203 -30.23 17.92 -3.59
C GLY A 203 -29.24 17.96 -4.77
N GLN A 204 -27.95 17.84 -4.53
CA GLN A 204 -26.92 17.73 -5.57
C GLN A 204 -26.46 16.28 -5.70
N LYS A 205 -26.11 15.85 -6.91
CA LYS A 205 -25.42 14.57 -7.13
C LYS A 205 -23.94 14.70 -6.74
N LYS A 206 -23.51 13.90 -5.78
CA LYS A 206 -22.18 13.94 -5.16
C LYS A 206 -21.31 12.82 -5.69
N GLY A 207 -20.17 13.15 -6.28
CA GLY A 207 -19.09 12.21 -6.59
C GLY A 207 -18.01 12.27 -5.51
N ILE A 208 -17.81 11.20 -4.77
CA ILE A 208 -16.86 11.16 -3.67
C ILE A 208 -15.73 10.21 -4.02
N PHE A 209 -14.52 10.77 -4.13
CA PHE A 209 -13.29 10.02 -4.31
C PHE A 209 -12.54 9.93 -2.97
N LEU A 210 -12.35 8.71 -2.47
CA LEU A 210 -11.68 8.45 -1.21
C LEU A 210 -10.26 7.91 -1.47
N SER A 211 -9.34 8.28 -0.60
CA SER A 211 -7.92 7.94 -0.75
C SER A 211 -7.61 6.44 -0.63
N ASN A 212 -8.55 5.63 -0.10
CA ASN A 212 -8.44 4.18 -0.04
C ASN A 212 -9.80 3.48 0.05
N ASP A 213 -9.81 2.18 -0.15
CA ASP A 213 -11.01 1.35 -0.15
C ASP A 213 -11.60 1.14 1.25
N ASP A 214 -10.76 1.14 2.30
CA ASP A 214 -11.25 1.02 3.68
C ASP A 214 -12.14 2.20 4.06
N HIS A 215 -11.70 3.42 3.74
CA HIS A 215 -12.49 4.64 3.98
C HIS A 215 -13.74 4.66 3.09
N ALA A 216 -13.64 4.21 1.84
CA ALA A 216 -14.78 4.12 0.93
C ALA A 216 -15.85 3.17 1.49
N ASN A 217 -15.45 2.03 2.03
CA ASN A 217 -16.36 1.08 2.66
C ASN A 217 -17.03 1.66 3.93
N ILE A 218 -16.30 2.44 4.73
CA ILE A 218 -16.90 3.10 5.91
C ILE A 218 -17.98 4.08 5.46
N LEU A 219 -17.69 4.94 4.48
CA LEU A 219 -18.65 5.91 3.98
C LEU A 219 -19.87 5.23 3.32
N LEU A 220 -19.65 4.17 2.55
CA LEU A 220 -20.73 3.36 1.98
C LEU A 220 -21.64 2.80 3.08
N ASN A 221 -21.06 2.26 4.15
CA ASN A 221 -21.84 1.75 5.27
C ASN A 221 -22.66 2.85 5.98
N LEU A 222 -22.15 4.08 6.08
CA LEU A 222 -22.91 5.22 6.61
C LEU A 222 -24.11 5.56 5.74
N LEU A 223 -23.94 5.59 4.42
CA LEU A 223 -25.03 5.78 3.46
C LEU A 223 -26.10 4.71 3.60
N ILE A 224 -25.71 3.44 3.63
CA ILE A 224 -26.65 2.32 3.74
C ILE A 224 -27.38 2.33 5.09
N ARG A 225 -26.71 2.65 6.19
CA ARG A 225 -27.36 2.77 7.50
C ARG A 225 -28.41 3.87 7.54
N LYS A 226 -28.18 4.96 6.83
CA LYS A 226 -29.10 6.12 6.79
C LYS A 226 -30.26 5.91 5.80
N TYR A 227 -29.96 5.42 4.60
CA TYR A 227 -30.92 5.36 3.48
C TYR A 227 -31.44 3.97 3.17
N HIS A 228 -30.88 2.92 3.79
CA HIS A 228 -31.16 1.49 3.52
C HIS A 228 -30.80 1.01 2.11
N THR A 229 -30.17 1.88 1.32
CA THR A 229 -29.63 1.62 -0.02
C THR A 229 -28.50 2.61 -0.31
N LEU A 230 -27.80 2.42 -1.41
CA LEU A 230 -26.93 3.46 -1.97
C LEU A 230 -27.86 4.45 -2.73
N PRO A 231 -27.93 5.73 -2.33
CA PRO A 231 -28.79 6.69 -3.02
C PRO A 231 -28.26 7.02 -4.43
N ASP A 232 -29.15 7.29 -5.38
CA ASP A 232 -28.80 7.62 -6.78
C ASP A 232 -28.02 8.94 -6.91
N ASP A 233 -28.10 9.81 -5.92
CA ASP A 233 -27.37 11.09 -5.86
C ASP A 233 -25.98 10.96 -5.19
N TYR A 234 -25.50 9.72 -4.98
CA TYR A 234 -24.14 9.42 -4.51
C TYR A 234 -23.40 8.49 -5.45
N GLU A 235 -22.19 8.86 -5.80
CA GLU A 235 -21.22 7.96 -6.42
C GLU A 235 -19.93 7.93 -5.60
N LEU A 236 -19.40 6.74 -5.36
CA LEU A 236 -18.19 6.53 -4.57
C LEU A 236 -17.13 5.82 -5.39
N ILE A 237 -15.90 6.31 -5.29
CA ILE A 237 -14.72 5.62 -5.82
C ILE A 237 -13.67 5.56 -4.69
N GLY A 238 -13.14 4.36 -4.45
CA GLY A 238 -12.01 4.12 -3.58
C GLY A 238 -10.67 4.15 -4.33
N PHE A 239 -9.63 3.74 -3.64
CA PHE A 239 -8.30 3.54 -4.18
C PHE A 239 -7.70 2.31 -3.51
N ASP A 240 -6.81 1.59 -4.14
CA ASP A 240 -6.02 0.43 -3.80
C ASP A 240 -6.42 -0.82 -4.60
N GLY A 241 -7.71 -1.05 -4.87
CA GLY A 241 -8.19 -2.33 -5.41
C GLY A 241 -8.09 -3.45 -4.37
N ALA A 242 -8.15 -3.09 -3.09
CA ALA A 242 -8.05 -4.04 -1.99
C ALA A 242 -9.30 -4.96 -1.91
N PRO A 243 -9.20 -6.16 -1.32
CA PRO A 243 -10.31 -7.13 -1.25
C PRO A 243 -11.61 -6.54 -0.69
N ILE A 244 -11.52 -5.60 0.25
CA ILE A 244 -12.70 -4.94 0.84
C ILE A 244 -13.56 -4.23 -0.20
N SER A 245 -12.98 -3.73 -1.29
CA SER A 245 -13.72 -3.04 -2.35
C SER A 245 -14.66 -3.99 -3.11
N GLU A 246 -14.30 -5.27 -3.24
CA GLU A 246 -15.13 -6.29 -3.87
C GLU A 246 -16.11 -6.93 -2.88
N GLN A 247 -15.69 -7.10 -1.62
CA GLN A 247 -16.45 -7.76 -0.58
C GLN A 247 -17.50 -6.85 0.10
N ALA A 248 -17.46 -5.55 -0.16
CA ALA A 248 -18.43 -4.60 0.37
C ALA A 248 -19.86 -4.97 -0.05
N ILE A 249 -20.85 -4.55 0.75
CA ILE A 249 -22.28 -4.86 0.52
C ILE A 249 -22.78 -4.38 -0.87
N TYR A 250 -22.23 -3.27 -1.35
CA TYR A 250 -22.21 -2.87 -2.76
C TYR A 250 -20.77 -2.83 -3.18
N PRO A 251 -20.30 -3.71 -4.09
CA PRO A 251 -18.95 -3.67 -4.58
C PRO A 251 -18.53 -2.28 -5.04
N ILE A 252 -17.42 -1.78 -4.48
CA ILE A 252 -16.97 -0.40 -4.61
C ILE A 252 -16.13 -0.25 -5.87
N SER A 253 -16.46 0.74 -6.70
CA SER A 253 -15.58 1.20 -7.78
C SER A 253 -14.29 1.74 -7.18
N THR A 254 -13.15 1.35 -7.74
CA THR A 254 -11.85 1.67 -7.15
C THR A 254 -10.76 1.83 -8.20
N VAL A 255 -9.70 2.52 -7.84
CA VAL A 255 -8.44 2.50 -8.60
C VAL A 255 -7.56 1.39 -8.04
N GLY A 256 -7.44 0.29 -8.78
CA GLY A 256 -6.57 -0.82 -8.41
C GLY A 256 -5.10 -0.47 -8.61
N GLN A 257 -4.29 -0.66 -7.58
CA GLN A 257 -2.83 -0.47 -7.62
C GLN A 257 -2.08 -1.66 -8.23
N GLN A 258 -2.77 -2.74 -8.60
CA GLN A 258 -2.17 -4.00 -9.06
C GLN A 258 -1.16 -4.55 -8.02
N ILE A 259 -1.66 -4.81 -6.82
CA ILE A 259 -0.88 -5.16 -5.62
C ILE A 259 0.04 -6.37 -5.87
N ASP A 260 -0.43 -7.37 -6.61
CA ASP A 260 0.33 -8.55 -7.03
C ASP A 260 1.57 -8.19 -7.86
N GLN A 261 1.43 -7.29 -8.82
CA GLN A 261 2.54 -6.82 -9.65
C GLN A 261 3.53 -5.99 -8.85
N ILE A 262 3.05 -5.09 -7.99
CA ILE A 262 3.91 -4.27 -7.12
C ILE A 262 4.72 -5.18 -6.19
N ALA A 263 4.09 -6.19 -5.59
CA ALA A 263 4.78 -7.13 -4.72
C ALA A 263 5.84 -7.96 -5.47
N ASP A 264 5.51 -8.52 -6.65
CA ASP A 264 6.47 -9.31 -7.44
C ASP A 264 7.65 -8.44 -7.90
N GLU A 265 7.40 -7.21 -8.35
CA GLU A 265 8.45 -6.27 -8.76
C GLU A 265 9.34 -5.86 -7.57
N ALA A 266 8.74 -5.59 -6.39
CA ALA A 266 9.49 -5.21 -5.21
C ALA A 266 10.38 -6.36 -4.71
N VAL A 267 9.85 -7.57 -4.61
CA VAL A 267 10.63 -8.75 -4.19
C VAL A 267 11.69 -9.10 -5.23
N SER A 268 11.35 -9.09 -6.51
CA SER A 268 12.30 -9.37 -7.60
C SER A 268 13.48 -8.39 -7.59
N LEU A 269 13.20 -7.09 -7.42
CA LEU A 269 14.21 -6.05 -7.33
C LEU A 269 15.11 -6.26 -6.11
N LEU A 270 14.51 -6.50 -4.93
CA LEU A 270 15.25 -6.77 -3.71
C LEU A 270 16.16 -8.00 -3.85
N VAL A 271 15.62 -9.11 -4.34
CA VAL A 271 16.38 -10.37 -4.53
C VAL A 271 17.54 -10.15 -5.49
N SER A 272 17.33 -9.42 -6.60
CA SER A 272 18.40 -9.07 -7.53
C SER A 272 19.53 -8.31 -6.83
N GLN A 273 19.21 -7.29 -6.04
CA GLN A 273 20.21 -6.51 -5.28
C GLN A 273 20.94 -7.35 -4.22
N MET A 274 20.23 -8.25 -3.54
CA MET A 274 20.83 -9.18 -2.56
C MET A 274 21.80 -10.16 -3.24
N GLN A 275 21.43 -10.67 -4.41
CA GLN A 275 22.29 -11.60 -5.17
C GLN A 275 23.56 -10.91 -5.69
N GLU A 276 23.46 -9.64 -6.15
CA GLU A 276 24.64 -8.87 -6.55
C GLU A 276 25.65 -8.72 -5.41
N ARG A 277 25.17 -8.51 -4.18
CA ARG A 277 26.05 -8.40 -2.99
C ARG A 277 26.73 -9.71 -2.60
N LYS A 278 26.19 -10.85 -2.99
CA LYS A 278 26.79 -12.18 -2.71
C LYS A 278 27.88 -12.57 -3.69
N LYS A 279 28.10 -11.80 -4.75
CA LYS A 279 29.17 -12.07 -5.73
C LYS A 279 30.55 -11.91 -5.08
N ARG A 280 31.54 -12.61 -5.62
CA ARG A 280 32.94 -12.58 -5.14
C ARG A 280 33.54 -11.15 -5.15
N HIS A 281 33.09 -10.30 -6.05
CA HIS A 281 33.44 -8.89 -6.14
C HIS A 281 32.11 -8.09 -6.13
N PRO A 282 31.54 -7.82 -4.94
CA PRO A 282 30.27 -7.12 -4.86
C PRO A 282 30.45 -5.70 -5.38
N VAL A 283 29.55 -5.30 -6.25
CA VAL A 283 29.41 -3.89 -6.66
C VAL A 283 28.82 -3.14 -5.48
N PRO A 284 29.22 -1.87 -5.21
CA PRO A 284 28.50 -1.01 -4.28
C PRO A 284 27.00 -1.02 -4.58
N LEU A 285 26.16 -0.77 -3.58
CA LEU A 285 24.73 -0.62 -3.81
C LEU A 285 24.52 0.31 -5.01
N ALA A 286 23.86 -0.20 -6.05
CA ALA A 286 23.60 0.56 -7.25
C ALA A 286 22.79 1.82 -6.93
N GLU A 287 22.79 2.81 -7.83
CA GLU A 287 21.85 3.92 -7.71
C GLU A 287 20.41 3.37 -7.56
N PRO A 288 19.57 4.06 -6.76
CA PRO A 288 18.19 3.64 -6.57
C PRO A 288 17.44 3.46 -7.89
N VAL A 289 16.71 2.36 -7.99
CA VAL A 289 15.87 2.03 -9.15
C VAL A 289 14.42 2.28 -8.76
N HIS A 290 13.72 3.08 -9.55
CA HIS A 290 12.30 3.37 -9.35
C HIS A 290 11.49 2.72 -10.46
N LYS A 291 10.51 1.91 -10.07
CA LYS A 291 9.55 1.28 -10.99
C LYS A 291 8.16 1.83 -10.72
N THR A 292 7.40 2.04 -11.78
CA THR A 292 6.01 2.48 -11.69
C THR A 292 5.10 1.43 -12.33
N VAL A 293 4.12 0.96 -11.56
CA VAL A 293 3.07 0.06 -12.02
C VAL A 293 1.84 0.91 -12.39
N PRO A 294 1.28 0.79 -13.60
CA PRO A 294 0.11 1.56 -13.96
C PRO A 294 -1.09 1.16 -13.12
N PRO A 295 -1.95 2.11 -12.69
CA PRO A 295 -3.19 1.80 -12.01
C PRO A 295 -4.22 1.24 -12.98
N LEU A 296 -5.27 0.63 -12.45
CA LEU A 296 -6.41 0.13 -13.21
C LEU A 296 -7.71 0.64 -12.59
N LEU A 297 -8.47 1.47 -13.31
CA LEU A 297 -9.80 1.89 -12.87
C LEU A 297 -10.78 0.73 -12.99
N ILE A 298 -11.32 0.28 -11.86
CA ILE A 298 -12.24 -0.85 -11.75
C ILE A 298 -13.62 -0.32 -11.40
N ARG A 299 -14.54 -0.34 -12.37
CA ARG A 299 -15.94 0.09 -12.17
C ARG A 299 -16.75 -1.05 -11.57
N ARG A 300 -17.53 -0.73 -10.53
CA ARG A 300 -18.42 -1.65 -9.83
C ARG A 300 -19.75 -0.94 -9.51
N GLN A 301 -20.45 -1.35 -8.45
CA GLN A 301 -21.82 -0.94 -8.17
C GLN A 301 -21.95 0.45 -7.53
N THR A 302 -20.87 1.09 -7.11
CA THR A 302 -20.93 2.42 -6.49
C THR A 302 -20.74 3.57 -7.48
N THR A 303 -20.63 3.29 -8.76
CA THR A 303 -20.69 4.26 -9.88
C THR A 303 -21.58 3.74 -10.99
N THR A 304 -22.21 4.66 -11.72
CA THR A 304 -23.05 4.34 -12.90
C THR A 304 -22.23 4.16 -14.17
#